data_98a63f6c24578986f85b0239eecb62c6
#
_entry.id   98a63f6c24578986f85b0239eecb62c6
#
_cell.length_a   1.000
_cell.length_b   1.000
_cell.length_c   1.000
_cell.angle_alpha   90.00
_cell.angle_beta   90.00
_cell.angle_gamma   90.00
#
_symmetry.space_group_name_H-M   'P 1'
#
loop_
_entity.id
_entity.type
_entity.pdbx_description
1 polymer ?
#
loop_
_entity_poly.entity_id
_entity_poly.type
_entity_poly.pdbx_seq_one_letter_code
_entity_poly.pdbx_strand_id
1 'polypeptide(L)'
;DAGVVSGRFREIGLAVEQALVDPVRKKTVPMNIDGASAVIYAELGFPAPLARGLFCLSRSVGILAHAWEQTNQGGRNKGPIPRNELPEYTGPAKRRVPVRPKSD
;
A
#
# COMPACT_ATOMS: atom_id res chain seq x y z
N ASP A 1 8.90 18.25 14.28
CA ASP A 1 9.95 17.27 14.00
C ASP A 1 10.44 16.71 15.34
N ALA A 2 9.99 15.49 15.68
CA ALA A 2 10.29 14.92 17.01
C ALA A 2 11.73 14.37 17.13
N GLY A 3 12.58 14.52 16.11
CA GLY A 3 13.97 14.07 16.12
C GLY A 3 14.16 12.55 16.25
N VAL A 4 13.11 11.79 16.01
CA VAL A 4 13.09 10.32 16.21
C VAL A 4 13.78 9.56 15.06
N VAL A 5 13.84 10.16 13.88
CA VAL A 5 14.40 9.55 12.66
C VAL A 5 15.38 10.49 11.97
N SER A 6 16.36 9.93 11.26
CA SER A 6 17.42 10.69 10.58
C SER A 6 16.97 11.33 9.28
N GLY A 7 15.97 10.76 8.61
CA GLY A 7 15.54 11.14 7.27
C GLY A 7 16.39 10.54 6.13
N ARG A 8 17.45 9.81 6.45
CA ARG A 8 18.40 9.25 5.48
C ARG A 8 17.73 8.29 4.48
N PHE A 9 16.91 7.38 4.98
CA PHE A 9 16.25 6.40 4.12
C PHE A 9 15.15 7.04 3.27
N ARG A 10 14.49 8.09 3.79
CA ARG A 10 13.58 8.92 3.01
C ARG A 10 14.28 9.58 1.82
N GLU A 11 15.44 10.17 2.03
CA GLU A 11 16.25 10.79 0.98
C GLU A 11 16.66 9.76 -0.08
N ILE A 12 17.11 8.58 0.34
CA ILE A 12 17.43 7.48 -0.57
C ILE A 12 16.20 7.06 -1.38
N GLY A 13 15.06 6.86 -0.75
CA GLY A 13 13.81 6.49 -1.42
C GLY A 13 13.37 7.51 -2.48
N LEU A 14 13.45 8.80 -2.16
CA LEU A 14 13.15 9.87 -3.10
C LEU A 14 14.16 9.95 -4.25
N ALA A 15 15.44 9.71 -3.98
CA ALA A 15 16.46 9.66 -5.02
C ALA A 15 16.22 8.49 -5.99
N VAL A 16 15.81 7.33 -5.49
CA VAL A 16 15.42 6.17 -6.32
C VAL A 16 14.19 6.51 -7.17
N GLU A 17 13.18 7.14 -6.60
CA GLU A 17 11.99 7.58 -7.34
C GLU A 17 12.37 8.55 -8.49
N GLN A 18 13.26 9.51 -8.22
CA GLN A 18 13.76 10.44 -9.23
C GLN A 18 14.57 9.75 -10.32
N ALA A 19 15.34 8.71 -9.98
CA ALA A 19 16.13 7.93 -10.93
C ALA A 19 15.26 7.00 -11.81
N LEU A 20 14.09 6.59 -11.33
CA LEU A 20 13.15 5.72 -12.03
C LEU A 20 12.19 6.52 -12.93
N VAL A 21 12.76 7.23 -13.90
CA VAL A 21 11.96 7.87 -14.94
C VAL A 21 11.80 6.91 -16.11
N ASP A 22 10.57 6.61 -16.52
CA ASP A 22 10.31 5.83 -17.74
C ASP A 22 10.88 6.61 -18.94
N PRO A 23 11.91 6.10 -19.61
CA PRO A 23 12.58 6.82 -20.69
C PRO A 23 11.71 6.97 -21.94
N VAL A 24 10.70 6.12 -22.11
CA VAL A 24 9.80 6.12 -23.28
C VAL A 24 8.62 7.06 -23.04
N ARG A 25 8.01 6.94 -21.87
CA ARG A 25 6.80 7.71 -21.51
C ARG A 25 7.12 9.06 -20.86
N LYS A 26 8.38 9.32 -20.54
CA LYS A 26 8.84 10.51 -19.78
C LYS A 26 8.02 10.72 -18.50
N LYS A 27 7.61 9.63 -17.87
CA LYS A 27 6.73 9.65 -16.70
C LYS A 27 7.51 9.17 -15.49
N THR A 28 7.41 9.90 -14.40
CA THR A 28 7.93 9.46 -13.09
C THR A 28 7.22 8.21 -12.62
N VAL A 29 7.97 7.30 -12.00
CA VAL A 29 7.44 6.11 -11.33
C VAL A 29 7.38 6.42 -9.84
N PRO A 30 6.22 6.84 -9.29
CA PRO A 30 6.11 7.20 -7.88
C PRO A 30 6.33 5.96 -7.01
N MET A 31 6.90 6.20 -5.83
CA MET A 31 7.09 5.16 -4.82
C MET A 31 5.73 4.56 -4.43
N ASN A 32 5.63 3.24 -4.53
CA ASN A 32 4.44 2.52 -4.10
C ASN A 32 4.45 2.27 -2.58
N ILE A 33 3.40 1.63 -2.06
CA ILE A 33 3.28 1.34 -0.63
C ILE A 33 4.40 0.41 -0.11
N ASP A 34 4.95 -0.46 -0.96
CA ASP A 34 6.06 -1.33 -0.57
C ASP A 34 7.33 -0.52 -0.33
N GLY A 35 7.65 0.41 -1.24
CA GLY A 35 8.77 1.34 -1.10
C GLY A 35 8.59 2.27 0.09
N ALA A 36 7.41 2.85 0.26
CA ALA A 36 7.13 3.75 1.38
C ALA A 36 7.25 3.04 2.74
N SER A 37 6.72 1.83 2.87
CA SER A 37 6.85 1.04 4.11
C SER A 37 8.30 0.61 4.37
N ALA A 38 9.06 0.27 3.32
CA ALA A 38 10.49 -0.05 3.47
C ALA A 38 11.27 1.14 4.03
N VAL A 39 11.02 2.35 3.51
CA VAL A 39 11.61 3.60 4.03
C VAL A 39 11.25 3.82 5.50
N ILE A 40 9.96 3.71 5.84
CA ILE A 40 9.47 3.92 7.21
C ILE A 40 10.13 2.94 8.19
N TYR A 41 10.14 1.65 7.86
CA TYR A 41 10.72 0.64 8.74
C TYR A 41 12.24 0.80 8.89
N ALA A 42 12.94 1.19 7.82
CA ALA A 42 14.36 1.46 7.88
C ALA A 42 14.66 2.69 8.75
N GLU A 43 13.87 3.78 8.66
CA GLU A 43 14.01 4.95 9.53
C GLU A 43 13.77 4.62 11.00
N LEU A 44 12.88 3.69 11.29
CA LEU A 44 12.59 3.20 12.63
C LEU A 44 13.64 2.19 13.15
N GLY A 45 14.67 1.87 12.35
CA GLY A 45 15.75 0.98 12.73
C GLY A 45 15.44 -0.51 12.64
N PHE A 46 14.35 -0.91 11.97
CA PHE A 46 14.08 -2.32 11.73
C PHE A 46 15.05 -2.89 10.68
N PRO A 47 15.62 -4.09 10.91
CA PRO A 47 16.47 -4.73 9.92
C PRO A 47 15.66 -5.10 8.67
N ALA A 48 16.29 -4.95 7.49
CA ALA A 48 15.66 -5.16 6.19
C ALA A 48 14.91 -6.52 6.05
N PRO A 49 15.43 -7.67 6.54
CA PRO A 49 14.68 -8.93 6.48
C PRO A 49 13.36 -8.93 7.24
N LEU A 50 13.25 -8.12 8.32
CA LEU A 50 12.03 -8.03 9.12
C LEU A 50 10.97 -7.14 8.46
N ALA A 51 11.36 -6.16 7.65
CA ALA A 51 10.45 -5.21 7.04
C ALA A 51 9.33 -5.89 6.22
N ARG A 52 9.67 -6.95 5.49
CA ARG A 52 8.68 -7.74 4.74
C ARG A 52 7.67 -8.44 5.65
N GLY A 53 8.12 -8.97 6.77
CA GLY A 53 7.23 -9.58 7.76
C GLY A 53 6.27 -8.56 8.39
N LEU A 54 6.76 -7.38 8.73
CA LEU A 54 5.94 -6.27 9.24
C LEU A 54 4.90 -5.81 8.22
N PHE A 55 5.28 -5.73 6.95
CA PHE A 55 4.35 -5.41 5.88
C PHE A 55 3.25 -6.47 5.75
N CYS A 56 3.60 -7.76 5.76
CA CYS A 56 2.63 -8.86 5.72
C CYS A 56 1.70 -8.84 6.94
N LEU A 57 2.24 -8.58 8.13
CA LEU A 57 1.45 -8.47 9.35
C LEU A 57 0.42 -7.34 9.27
N SER A 58 0.81 -6.17 8.78
CA SER A 58 -0.11 -5.03 8.62
C SER A 58 -1.25 -5.31 7.64
N ARG A 59 -1.03 -6.19 6.66
CA ARG A 59 -2.02 -6.58 5.67
C ARG A 59 -2.89 -7.76 6.07
N SER A 60 -2.49 -8.51 7.09
CA SER A 60 -3.16 -9.77 7.48
C SER A 60 -4.63 -9.58 7.82
N VAL A 61 -5.00 -8.50 8.48
CA VAL A 61 -6.39 -8.18 8.83
C VAL A 61 -7.25 -7.97 7.58
N GLY A 62 -6.75 -7.19 6.61
CA GLY A 62 -7.46 -6.97 5.35
C GLY A 62 -7.55 -8.25 4.50
N ILE A 63 -6.48 -9.04 4.47
CA ILE A 63 -6.48 -10.33 3.77
C ILE A 63 -7.51 -11.27 4.40
N LEU A 64 -7.57 -11.35 5.72
CA LEU A 64 -8.54 -12.18 6.43
C LEU A 64 -9.98 -11.73 6.14
N ALA A 65 -10.23 -10.42 6.18
CA ALA A 65 -11.55 -9.86 5.87
C ALA A 65 -12.00 -10.20 4.45
N HIS A 66 -11.14 -10.03 3.46
CA HIS A 66 -11.43 -10.38 2.07
C HIS A 66 -11.59 -11.87 1.86
N ALA A 67 -10.77 -12.71 2.51
CA ALA A 67 -10.91 -14.17 2.43
C ALA A 67 -12.26 -14.63 3.00
N TRP A 68 -12.68 -14.03 4.11
CA TRP A 68 -13.98 -14.31 4.73
C TRP A 68 -15.14 -13.86 3.83
N GLU A 69 -15.08 -12.65 3.29
CA GLU A 69 -16.07 -12.15 2.33
C GLU A 69 -16.19 -13.06 1.11
N GLN A 70 -15.06 -13.44 0.51
CA GLN A 70 -14.99 -14.37 -0.62
C GLN A 70 -15.65 -15.72 -0.32
N THR A 71 -15.42 -16.25 0.88
CA THR A 71 -16.02 -17.52 1.33
C THR A 71 -17.54 -17.41 1.40
N ASN A 72 -18.07 -16.30 1.93
CA ASN A 72 -19.51 -16.06 2.05
C ASN A 72 -20.19 -15.80 0.70
N GLN A 73 -19.49 -15.20 -0.25
CA GLN A 73 -19.99 -14.96 -1.60
C GLN A 73 -19.96 -16.20 -2.50
N GLY A 74 -19.29 -17.26 -2.07
CA GLY A 74 -19.14 -18.51 -2.84
C GLY A 74 -18.29 -18.37 -4.12
N GLY A 75 -17.69 -17.20 -4.35
CA GLY A 75 -16.81 -16.96 -5.48
C GLY A 75 -15.46 -17.65 -5.28
N ARG A 76 -14.85 -18.09 -6.38
CA ARG A 76 -13.52 -18.70 -6.36
C ARG A 76 -12.55 -17.87 -7.17
N ASN A 77 -11.43 -17.50 -6.58
CA ASN A 77 -10.34 -16.86 -7.31
C ASN A 77 -9.73 -17.84 -8.30
N LYS A 78 -9.74 -17.47 -9.57
CA LYS A 78 -9.18 -18.27 -10.68
C LYS A 78 -7.87 -17.69 -11.23
N GLY A 79 -7.27 -16.72 -10.54
CA GLY A 79 -6.10 -15.99 -11.00
C GLY A 79 -6.45 -14.72 -11.79
N PRO A 80 -5.54 -14.22 -12.65
CA PRO A 80 -5.79 -13.01 -13.44
C PRO A 80 -7.02 -13.17 -14.33
N ILE A 81 -7.96 -12.24 -14.20
CA ILE A 81 -9.20 -12.23 -14.99
C ILE A 81 -9.14 -11.06 -15.98
N PRO A 82 -9.51 -11.26 -17.26
CA PRO A 82 -9.64 -10.17 -18.22
C PRO A 82 -10.61 -9.09 -17.73
N ARG A 83 -10.35 -7.84 -18.08
CA ARG A 83 -11.16 -6.71 -17.59
C ARG A 83 -12.65 -6.79 -17.94
N ASN A 84 -12.98 -7.38 -19.05
CA ASN A 84 -14.37 -7.60 -19.51
C ASN A 84 -15.09 -8.74 -18.78
N GLU A 85 -14.36 -9.51 -17.97
CA GLU A 85 -14.91 -10.64 -17.20
C GLU A 85 -14.85 -10.38 -15.69
N LEU A 86 -14.48 -9.15 -15.27
CA LEU A 86 -14.45 -8.81 -13.86
C LEU A 86 -15.86 -8.91 -13.26
N PRO A 87 -15.98 -9.50 -12.05
CA PRO A 87 -17.26 -9.54 -11.35
C PRO A 87 -17.75 -8.13 -11.04
N GLU A 88 -19.06 -7.94 -11.07
CA GLU A 88 -19.69 -6.68 -10.69
C GLU A 88 -19.47 -6.40 -9.19
N TYR A 89 -19.27 -5.12 -8.87
CA TYR A 89 -19.14 -4.71 -7.47
C TYR A 89 -20.49 -4.81 -6.75
N THR A 90 -20.58 -5.66 -5.76
CA THR A 90 -21.79 -5.91 -4.95
C THR A 90 -21.75 -5.29 -3.56
N GLY A 91 -20.71 -4.51 -3.25
CA GLY A 91 -20.53 -3.86 -1.96
C GLY A 91 -21.38 -2.60 -1.77
N PRO A 92 -21.24 -1.92 -0.62
CA PRO A 92 -21.97 -0.69 -0.33
C PRO A 92 -21.67 0.43 -1.34
N ALA A 93 -22.66 1.25 -1.65
CA ALA A 93 -22.49 2.43 -2.49
C ALA A 93 -21.40 3.37 -1.94
N LYS A 94 -20.80 4.18 -2.81
CA LYS A 94 -19.77 5.16 -2.44
C LYS A 94 -20.26 6.06 -1.31
N ARG A 95 -19.52 6.10 -0.20
CA ARG A 95 -19.83 6.92 0.97
C ARG A 95 -18.92 8.13 1.03
N ARG A 96 -19.42 9.24 1.57
CA ARG A 96 -18.60 10.40 1.89
C ARG A 96 -17.91 10.17 3.24
N VAL A 97 -16.64 10.54 3.34
CA VAL A 97 -15.94 10.56 4.62
C VAL A 97 -16.53 11.70 5.46
N PRO A 98 -16.98 11.44 6.70
CA PRO A 98 -17.44 12.52 7.58
C PRO A 98 -16.31 13.53 7.78
N VAL A 99 -16.60 14.81 7.59
CA VAL A 99 -15.66 15.87 7.92
C VAL A 99 -15.54 15.91 9.45
N ARG A 100 -14.35 15.61 9.98
CA ARG A 100 -14.10 15.81 11.42
C ARG A 100 -14.22 17.31 11.71
N PRO A 101 -15.00 17.73 12.72
CA PRO A 101 -14.94 19.11 13.18
C PRO A 101 -13.48 19.40 13.60
N LYS A 102 -12.98 20.57 13.21
CA LYS A 102 -11.68 21.04 13.70
C LYS A 102 -11.85 21.17 15.22
N SER A 103 -11.01 20.46 15.98
CA SER A 103 -10.84 20.76 17.40
C SER A 103 -10.18 22.12 17.49
N ASP A 104 -10.87 23.06 18.11
CA ASP A 104 -10.31 24.35 18.50
C ASP A 104 -9.10 24.18 19.43
#